data_8efcba81d68c888e842b2ecc0adf4321
#
_entry.id   8efcba81d68c888e842b2ecc0adf4321
#
_cell.length_a   1.000
_cell.length_b   1.000
_cell.length_c   1.000
_cell.angle_alpha   90.00
_cell.angle_beta   90.00
_cell.angle_gamma   90.00
#
_symmetry.space_group_name_H-M   'P 1'
#
loop_
_entity.id
_entity.type
_entity.pdbx_description
1 polymer ?
#
loop_
_entity_poly.entity_id
_entity_poly.type
_entity_poly.pdbx_seq_one_letter_code
_entity_poly.pdbx_strand_id
1 'polypeptide(L)'
;YEEAGAKIISDAATILTQSDLVIKVATATSDEVELLKEGSAYISLIQTTRDIDIVKKLTHKKISAFSMHLIPRTTLAQSMDALSSQANVAGYKAVLIGAMHLPVYMPLLMTAAGTIPPAKVLILGAGVAGLQAIATAKRLGAQVEVFDVRPEVKEQVESLGAKFVEVESSEDDGVGEGGYAKETSDEYKEKQQALMKEHIVKSDLVITTALIPGKAAPILISKDMV
;
A
#
# COMPACT_ATOMS: atom_id res chain seq x y z
N TYR A 1 -9.03 -21.09 -19.72
CA TYR A 1 -7.78 -20.85 -20.48
C TYR A 1 -7.70 -21.77 -21.70
N GLU A 2 -7.97 -23.07 -21.56
CA GLU A 2 -7.91 -24.05 -22.68
C GLU A 2 -8.89 -23.70 -23.80
N GLU A 3 -10.10 -23.25 -23.46
CA GLU A 3 -11.10 -22.76 -24.42
C GLU A 3 -10.59 -21.57 -25.25
N ALA A 4 -9.66 -20.78 -24.70
CA ALA A 4 -8.98 -19.69 -25.41
C ALA A 4 -7.71 -20.13 -26.14
N GLY A 5 -7.46 -21.44 -26.25
CA GLY A 5 -6.32 -22.02 -26.95
C GLY A 5 -5.04 -22.13 -26.12
N ALA A 6 -5.06 -21.86 -24.80
CA ALA A 6 -3.90 -22.05 -23.94
C ALA A 6 -3.68 -23.53 -23.64
N LYS A 7 -2.41 -23.92 -23.51
CA LYS A 7 -2.03 -25.26 -23.07
C LYS A 7 -1.68 -25.23 -21.57
N ILE A 8 -2.33 -26.06 -20.79
CA ILE A 8 -2.01 -26.21 -19.37
C ILE A 8 -0.84 -27.18 -19.22
N ILE A 9 0.23 -26.73 -18.56
CA ILE A 9 1.45 -27.50 -18.27
C ILE A 9 1.61 -27.53 -16.76
N SER A 10 1.64 -28.71 -16.17
CA SER A 10 1.76 -28.90 -14.72
C SER A 10 3.18 -28.71 -14.18
N ASP A 11 4.19 -28.88 -15.04
CA ASP A 11 5.59 -28.70 -14.66
C ASP A 11 6.10 -27.28 -14.95
N ALA A 12 6.36 -26.54 -13.90
CA ALA A 12 6.86 -25.15 -14.02
C ALA A 12 8.25 -25.09 -14.69
N ALA A 13 9.12 -26.09 -14.47
CA ALA A 13 10.46 -26.13 -15.07
C ALA A 13 10.37 -26.20 -16.60
N THR A 14 9.45 -26.97 -17.13
CA THR A 14 9.19 -27.04 -18.56
C THR A 14 8.78 -25.68 -19.13
N ILE A 15 7.90 -24.95 -18.43
CA ILE A 15 7.48 -23.61 -18.87
C ILE A 15 8.67 -22.67 -18.89
N LEU A 16 9.44 -22.62 -17.80
CA LEU A 16 10.55 -21.68 -17.63
C LEU A 16 11.68 -21.91 -18.64
N THR A 17 11.98 -23.17 -18.96
CA THR A 17 13.07 -23.53 -19.88
C THR A 17 12.71 -23.38 -21.36
N GLN A 18 11.42 -23.48 -21.72
CA GLN A 18 11.00 -23.50 -23.12
C GLN A 18 10.40 -22.17 -23.60
N SER A 19 9.96 -21.29 -22.68
CA SER A 19 9.27 -20.06 -23.06
C SER A 19 10.23 -18.96 -23.50
N ASP A 20 9.87 -18.25 -24.57
CA ASP A 20 10.57 -17.04 -25.02
C ASP A 20 10.18 -15.79 -24.19
N LEU A 21 8.98 -15.82 -23.59
CA LEU A 21 8.48 -14.80 -22.64
C LEU A 21 7.80 -15.48 -21.47
N VAL A 22 8.23 -15.16 -20.26
CA VAL A 22 7.59 -15.59 -19.02
C VAL A 22 6.94 -14.40 -18.34
N ILE A 23 5.66 -14.52 -18.01
CA ILE A 23 4.91 -13.53 -17.23
C ILE A 23 4.51 -14.17 -15.89
N LYS A 24 4.87 -13.51 -14.79
CA LYS A 24 4.62 -14.01 -13.43
C LYS A 24 4.24 -12.85 -12.52
N VAL A 25 3.37 -13.05 -11.54
CA VAL A 25 3.01 -12.00 -10.58
C VAL A 25 4.16 -11.75 -9.60
N ALA A 26 4.54 -12.77 -8.84
CA ALA A 26 5.64 -12.66 -7.88
C ALA A 26 7.00 -12.65 -8.59
N THR A 27 7.99 -11.96 -7.99
CA THR A 27 9.39 -12.03 -8.42
C THR A 27 9.86 -13.49 -8.47
N ALA A 28 10.63 -13.86 -9.49
CA ALA A 28 11.21 -15.19 -9.59
C ALA A 28 12.16 -15.48 -8.43
N THR A 29 12.20 -16.73 -7.99
CA THR A 29 13.23 -17.19 -7.07
C THR A 29 14.57 -17.35 -7.80
N SER A 30 15.65 -17.50 -7.05
CA SER A 30 16.98 -17.77 -7.64
C SER A 30 16.97 -19.01 -8.53
N ASP A 31 16.32 -20.08 -8.09
CA ASP A 31 16.25 -21.35 -8.83
C ASP A 31 15.40 -21.22 -10.10
N GLU A 32 14.31 -20.47 -10.04
CA GLU A 32 13.51 -20.18 -11.23
C GLU A 32 14.27 -19.36 -12.26
N VAL A 33 15.10 -18.38 -11.83
CA VAL A 33 15.96 -17.63 -12.76
C VAL A 33 16.95 -18.55 -13.47
N GLU A 34 17.51 -19.53 -12.76
CA GLU A 34 18.43 -20.50 -13.39
C GLU A 34 17.75 -21.37 -14.47
N LEU A 35 16.45 -21.57 -14.36
CA LEU A 35 15.66 -22.32 -15.35
C LEU A 35 15.23 -21.46 -16.55
N LEU A 36 15.22 -20.13 -16.44
CA LEU A 36 14.83 -19.28 -17.57
C LEU A 36 15.75 -19.48 -18.75
N LYS A 37 15.19 -19.54 -19.96
CA LYS A 37 15.95 -19.63 -21.21
C LYS A 37 16.79 -18.37 -21.40
N GLU A 38 18.10 -18.54 -21.69
CA GLU A 38 19.02 -17.42 -21.96
C GLU A 38 18.48 -16.57 -23.12
N GLY A 39 18.50 -15.24 -22.94
CA GLY A 39 18.03 -14.29 -23.93
C GLY A 39 16.51 -14.14 -24.01
N SER A 40 15.73 -14.85 -23.17
CA SER A 40 14.27 -14.71 -23.12
C SER A 40 13.84 -13.37 -22.48
N ALA A 41 12.54 -13.09 -22.48
CA ALA A 41 11.95 -11.98 -21.78
C ALA A 41 11.24 -12.44 -20.50
N TYR A 42 11.23 -11.58 -19.47
CA TYR A 42 10.59 -11.85 -18.18
C TYR A 42 9.84 -10.60 -17.68
N ILE A 43 8.57 -10.74 -17.33
CA ILE A 43 7.73 -9.66 -16.79
C ILE A 43 7.19 -10.08 -15.43
N SER A 44 7.43 -9.27 -14.40
CA SER A 44 6.81 -9.48 -13.08
C SER A 44 6.84 -8.23 -12.20
N LEU A 45 6.36 -8.34 -10.96
CA LEU A 45 6.42 -7.29 -9.95
C LEU A 45 7.78 -7.30 -9.22
N ILE A 46 8.89 -7.13 -9.95
CA ILE A 46 10.25 -7.08 -9.39
C ILE A 46 10.42 -5.80 -8.60
N GLN A 47 10.74 -5.89 -7.31
CA GLN A 47 11.15 -4.74 -6.51
C GLN A 47 12.66 -4.53 -6.68
N THR A 48 13.05 -3.75 -7.68
CA THR A 48 14.45 -3.62 -8.12
C THR A 48 15.43 -3.18 -7.03
N THR A 49 14.95 -2.47 -6.00
CA THR A 49 15.76 -2.05 -4.86
C THR A 49 15.92 -3.13 -3.79
N ARG A 50 14.94 -4.03 -3.66
CA ARG A 50 14.97 -5.14 -2.69
C ARG A 50 15.54 -6.41 -3.31
N ASP A 51 15.16 -6.70 -4.54
CA ASP A 51 15.44 -7.96 -5.24
C ASP A 51 16.73 -7.84 -6.10
N ILE A 52 17.74 -7.09 -5.62
CA ILE A 52 18.98 -6.76 -6.37
C ILE A 52 19.69 -8.03 -6.87
N ASP A 53 19.73 -9.10 -6.07
CA ASP A 53 20.41 -10.33 -6.45
C ASP A 53 19.70 -11.05 -7.60
N ILE A 54 18.38 -10.98 -7.62
CA ILE A 54 17.57 -11.48 -8.75
C ILE A 54 17.83 -10.65 -10.01
N VAL A 55 17.89 -9.32 -9.89
CA VAL A 55 18.21 -8.44 -11.03
C VAL A 55 19.59 -8.77 -11.60
N LYS A 56 20.62 -8.97 -10.75
CA LYS A 56 21.97 -9.37 -11.19
C LYS A 56 21.96 -10.71 -11.93
N LYS A 57 21.24 -11.71 -11.42
CA LYS A 57 21.11 -13.02 -12.06
C LYS A 57 20.41 -12.94 -13.42
N LEU A 58 19.32 -12.20 -13.51
CA LEU A 58 18.61 -11.95 -14.77
C LEU A 58 19.54 -11.29 -15.81
N THR A 59 20.32 -10.29 -15.37
CA THR A 59 21.31 -9.62 -16.23
C THR A 59 22.39 -10.60 -16.71
N HIS A 60 22.93 -11.43 -15.81
CA HIS A 60 23.96 -12.40 -16.14
C HIS A 60 23.48 -13.43 -17.19
N LYS A 61 22.21 -13.85 -17.09
CA LYS A 61 21.57 -14.74 -18.07
C LYS A 61 21.05 -14.00 -19.32
N LYS A 62 21.34 -12.71 -19.47
CA LYS A 62 20.92 -11.89 -20.62
C LYS A 62 19.38 -11.87 -20.78
N ILE A 63 18.64 -11.96 -19.69
CA ILE A 63 17.17 -11.88 -19.70
C ILE A 63 16.73 -10.44 -19.84
N SER A 64 15.83 -10.17 -20.80
CA SER A 64 15.15 -8.86 -20.93
C SER A 64 14.05 -8.76 -19.88
N ALA A 65 14.36 -8.19 -18.70
CA ALA A 65 13.45 -8.14 -17.59
C ALA A 65 12.66 -6.80 -17.53
N PHE A 66 11.34 -6.88 -17.38
CA PHE A 66 10.45 -5.74 -17.22
C PHE A 66 9.77 -5.81 -15.86
N SER A 67 9.98 -4.77 -15.04
CA SER A 67 9.34 -4.66 -13.74
C SER A 67 8.07 -3.81 -13.81
N MET A 68 6.94 -4.38 -13.42
CA MET A 68 5.67 -3.66 -13.28
C MET A 68 5.72 -2.60 -12.14
N HIS A 69 6.68 -2.72 -11.22
CA HIS A 69 6.94 -1.68 -10.20
C HIS A 69 7.51 -0.38 -10.77
N LEU A 70 8.13 -0.43 -11.96
CA LEU A 70 8.77 0.70 -12.61
C LEU A 70 7.87 1.41 -13.62
N ILE A 71 6.61 1.00 -13.75
CA ILE A 71 5.64 1.73 -14.56
C ILE A 71 5.44 3.12 -13.97
N PRO A 72 5.65 4.20 -14.77
CA PRO A 72 5.55 5.56 -14.27
C PRO A 72 4.11 5.91 -13.88
N ARG A 73 3.95 6.69 -12.81
CA ARG A 73 2.63 7.16 -12.35
C ARG A 73 2.20 8.39 -13.12
N THR A 74 1.87 8.21 -14.38
CA THR A 74 1.37 9.23 -15.29
C THR A 74 -0.01 8.85 -15.78
N THR A 75 -0.80 9.81 -16.23
CA THR A 75 -2.14 9.59 -16.79
C THR A 75 -2.09 8.59 -17.96
N LEU A 76 -1.05 8.68 -18.79
CA LEU A 76 -0.88 7.80 -19.94
C LEU A 76 -0.65 6.33 -19.54
N ALA A 77 0.06 6.09 -18.45
CA ALA A 77 0.39 4.75 -17.95
C ALA A 77 -0.63 4.21 -16.93
N GLN A 78 -1.66 4.96 -16.60
CA GLN A 78 -2.63 4.60 -15.55
C GLN A 78 -3.31 3.25 -15.80
N SER A 79 -3.59 2.90 -17.05
CA SER A 79 -4.18 1.60 -17.42
C SER A 79 -3.25 0.40 -17.17
N MET A 80 -1.96 0.63 -17.01
CA MET A 80 -0.93 -0.38 -16.74
C MET A 80 -0.46 -0.37 -15.27
N ASP A 81 -0.93 0.56 -14.44
CA ASP A 81 -0.52 0.70 -13.05
C ASP A 81 -1.15 -0.39 -12.16
N ALA A 82 -0.55 -1.56 -12.21
CA ALA A 82 -0.97 -2.70 -11.40
C ALA A 82 -0.78 -2.46 -9.90
N LEU A 83 0.21 -1.66 -9.50
CA LEU A 83 0.45 -1.35 -8.08
C LEU A 83 -0.67 -0.53 -7.48
N SER A 84 -1.08 0.55 -8.14
CA SER A 84 -2.20 1.37 -7.68
C SER A 84 -3.50 0.58 -7.66
N SER A 85 -3.73 -0.28 -8.67
CA SER A 85 -4.90 -1.18 -8.69
C SER A 85 -4.93 -2.11 -7.48
N GLN A 86 -3.81 -2.75 -7.14
CA GLN A 86 -3.72 -3.65 -5.98
C GLN A 86 -3.75 -2.89 -4.65
N ALA A 87 -3.14 -1.71 -4.58
CA ALA A 87 -3.21 -0.85 -3.40
C ALA A 87 -4.65 -0.41 -3.10
N ASN A 88 -5.44 -0.09 -4.14
CA ASN A 88 -6.86 0.22 -4.01
C ASN A 88 -7.64 -0.96 -3.40
N VAL A 89 -7.47 -2.17 -3.95
CA VAL A 89 -8.08 -3.39 -3.40
C VAL A 89 -7.67 -3.63 -1.95
N ALA A 90 -6.39 -3.42 -1.61
CA ALA A 90 -5.89 -3.59 -0.25
C ALA A 90 -6.57 -2.62 0.73
N GLY A 91 -6.68 -1.34 0.38
CA GLY A 91 -7.38 -0.33 1.21
C GLY A 91 -8.86 -0.67 1.43
N TYR A 92 -9.57 -1.05 0.37
CA TYR A 92 -10.95 -1.52 0.46
C TYR A 92 -11.09 -2.73 1.39
N LYS A 93 -10.28 -3.75 1.18
CA LYS A 93 -10.35 -5.01 1.95
C LYS A 93 -9.97 -4.81 3.41
N ALA A 94 -8.99 -3.95 3.71
CA ALA A 94 -8.57 -3.64 5.08
C ALA A 94 -9.75 -3.12 5.93
N VAL A 95 -10.55 -2.21 5.38
CA VAL A 95 -11.74 -1.69 6.08
C VAL A 95 -12.77 -2.78 6.31
N LEU A 96 -13.05 -3.63 5.32
CA LEU A 96 -14.03 -4.71 5.47
C LEU A 96 -13.61 -5.74 6.50
N ILE A 97 -12.32 -6.11 6.53
CA ILE A 97 -11.77 -7.01 7.54
C ILE A 97 -11.88 -6.36 8.92
N GLY A 98 -11.48 -5.09 9.05
CA GLY A 98 -11.62 -4.34 10.31
C GLY A 98 -13.06 -4.30 10.79
N ALA A 99 -14.00 -3.93 9.92
CA ALA A 99 -15.43 -3.87 10.25
C ALA A 99 -15.99 -5.22 10.72
N MET A 100 -15.53 -6.32 10.13
CA MET A 100 -15.97 -7.68 10.52
C MET A 100 -15.50 -8.07 11.94
N HIS A 101 -14.36 -7.53 12.38
CA HIS A 101 -13.77 -7.84 13.69
C HIS A 101 -14.13 -6.82 14.79
N LEU A 102 -14.73 -5.67 14.42
CA LEU A 102 -15.11 -4.66 15.41
C LEU A 102 -16.30 -5.13 16.26
N PRO A 103 -16.27 -4.90 17.59
CA PRO A 103 -17.41 -5.16 18.47
C PRO A 103 -18.44 -4.00 18.46
N VAL A 104 -18.23 -2.97 17.63
CA VAL A 104 -19.08 -1.78 17.51
C VAL A 104 -19.56 -1.59 16.06
N TYR A 105 -20.65 -0.83 15.89
CA TYR A 105 -21.15 -0.50 14.56
C TYR A 105 -20.27 0.54 13.85
N MET A 106 -20.08 0.37 12.55
CA MET A 106 -19.44 1.42 11.74
C MET A 106 -20.24 2.72 11.70
N PRO A 107 -21.57 2.70 11.40
CA PRO A 107 -22.38 3.91 11.36
C PRO A 107 -22.94 4.30 12.73
N LEU A 108 -23.34 5.57 12.85
CA LEU A 108 -24.25 5.99 13.91
C LEU A 108 -25.61 5.31 13.74
N LEU A 109 -26.13 4.77 14.82
CA LEU A 109 -27.47 4.20 14.86
C LEU A 109 -28.28 4.76 16.02
N MET A 110 -29.57 4.96 15.79
CA MET A 110 -30.56 5.27 16.82
C MET A 110 -31.50 4.08 16.98
N THR A 111 -31.52 3.50 18.17
CA THR A 111 -32.34 2.32 18.49
C THR A 111 -33.20 2.59 19.71
N ALA A 112 -34.12 1.66 20.03
CA ALA A 112 -34.89 1.70 21.28
C ALA A 112 -33.98 1.69 22.54
N ALA A 113 -32.77 1.14 22.44
CA ALA A 113 -31.76 1.15 23.50
C ALA A 113 -30.97 2.46 23.62
N GLY A 114 -31.19 3.42 22.73
CA GLY A 114 -30.51 4.71 22.68
C GLY A 114 -29.68 4.91 21.42
N THR A 115 -28.81 5.93 21.46
CA THR A 115 -27.89 6.28 20.36
C THR A 115 -26.60 5.48 20.50
N ILE A 116 -26.24 4.77 19.44
CA ILE A 116 -24.96 4.07 19.29
C ILE A 116 -24.05 4.96 18.45
N PRO A 117 -22.93 5.46 18.99
CA PRO A 117 -22.01 6.30 18.23
C PRO A 117 -21.34 5.51 17.10
N PRO A 118 -20.90 6.18 16.02
CA PRO A 118 -20.16 5.53 14.94
C PRO A 118 -18.77 5.13 15.39
N ALA A 119 -18.24 4.05 14.81
CA ALA A 119 -16.86 3.64 15.02
C ALA A 119 -15.88 4.75 14.61
N LYS A 120 -14.81 4.91 15.39
CA LYS A 120 -13.68 5.81 15.10
C LYS A 120 -12.58 5.03 14.40
N VAL A 121 -12.29 5.41 13.17
CA VAL A 121 -11.27 4.78 12.33
C VAL A 121 -10.11 5.74 12.13
N LEU A 122 -8.92 5.35 12.54
CA LEU A 122 -7.69 6.08 12.26
C LEU A 122 -6.94 5.42 11.10
N ILE A 123 -6.59 6.20 10.09
CA ILE A 123 -5.82 5.73 8.94
C ILE A 123 -4.47 6.43 8.93
N LEU A 124 -3.40 5.64 8.96
CA LEU A 124 -2.02 6.11 8.91
C LEU A 124 -1.46 5.91 7.51
N GLY A 125 -1.37 7.01 6.76
CA GLY A 125 -0.97 7.08 5.36
C GLY A 125 -2.14 7.34 4.41
N ALA A 126 -2.04 8.41 3.62
CA ALA A 126 -3.02 8.85 2.62
C ALA A 126 -2.53 8.61 1.18
N GLY A 127 -1.86 7.47 0.93
CA GLY A 127 -1.59 6.98 -0.43
C GLY A 127 -2.83 6.33 -1.05
N VAL A 128 -2.67 5.66 -2.20
CA VAL A 128 -3.80 5.02 -2.90
C VAL A 128 -4.61 4.08 -1.99
N ALA A 129 -3.94 3.24 -1.22
CA ALA A 129 -4.60 2.34 -0.26
C ALA A 129 -5.31 3.12 0.85
N GLY A 130 -4.66 4.15 1.42
CA GLY A 130 -5.24 4.99 2.47
C GLY A 130 -6.47 5.75 2.00
N LEU A 131 -6.40 6.43 0.85
CA LEU A 131 -7.54 7.16 0.27
C LEU A 131 -8.73 6.23 -0.01
N GLN A 132 -8.47 5.02 -0.50
CA GLN A 132 -9.51 4.02 -0.69
C GLN A 132 -10.10 3.54 0.65
N ALA A 133 -9.25 3.34 1.66
CA ALA A 133 -9.71 2.98 3.00
C ALA A 133 -10.60 4.10 3.60
N ILE A 134 -10.19 5.37 3.46
CA ILE A 134 -11.01 6.53 3.86
C ILE A 134 -12.38 6.48 3.19
N ALA A 135 -12.41 6.40 1.87
CA ALA A 135 -13.64 6.38 1.10
C ALA A 135 -14.57 5.21 1.50
N THR A 136 -13.99 4.05 1.78
CA THR A 136 -14.75 2.86 2.20
C THR A 136 -15.30 3.01 3.61
N ALA A 137 -14.47 3.41 4.58
CA ALA A 137 -14.89 3.61 5.97
C ALA A 137 -15.96 4.69 6.11
N LYS A 138 -15.82 5.80 5.36
CA LYS A 138 -16.83 6.86 5.29
C LYS A 138 -18.15 6.36 4.72
N ARG A 139 -18.14 5.55 3.66
CA ARG A 139 -19.36 4.94 3.09
C ARG A 139 -20.04 3.98 4.07
N LEU A 140 -19.28 3.31 4.94
CA LEU A 140 -19.84 2.50 6.02
C LEU A 140 -20.34 3.33 7.21
N GLY A 141 -20.15 4.65 7.20
CA GLY A 141 -20.67 5.58 8.20
C GLY A 141 -19.74 5.85 9.38
N ALA A 142 -18.49 5.44 9.33
CA ALA A 142 -17.52 5.67 10.39
C ALA A 142 -17.08 7.15 10.49
N GLN A 143 -16.64 7.53 11.67
CA GLN A 143 -15.81 8.73 11.86
C GLN A 143 -14.38 8.40 11.50
N VAL A 144 -13.82 9.11 10.51
CA VAL A 144 -12.49 8.80 9.98
C VAL A 144 -11.56 9.96 10.26
N GLU A 145 -10.45 9.66 10.93
CA GLU A 145 -9.30 10.54 11.10
C GLU A 145 -8.11 9.96 10.31
N VAL A 146 -7.28 10.84 9.77
CA VAL A 146 -6.18 10.44 8.88
C VAL A 146 -4.92 11.19 9.26
N PHE A 147 -3.82 10.46 9.36
CA PHE A 147 -2.50 11.02 9.53
C PHE A 147 -1.64 10.71 8.31
N ASP A 148 -1.00 11.73 7.76
CA ASP A 148 0.06 11.58 6.75
C ASP A 148 1.09 12.69 7.00
N VAL A 149 2.35 12.41 6.73
CA VAL A 149 3.44 13.38 6.88
C VAL A 149 3.48 14.41 5.76
N ARG A 150 2.75 14.19 4.68
CA ARG A 150 2.68 15.04 3.49
C ARG A 150 1.48 15.98 3.59
N PRO A 151 1.69 17.29 3.75
CA PRO A 151 0.59 18.25 3.86
C PRO A 151 -0.25 18.36 2.57
N GLU A 152 0.33 18.08 1.41
CA GLU A 152 -0.36 18.16 0.11
C GLU A 152 -1.51 17.15 -0.04
N VAL A 153 -1.57 16.09 0.78
CA VAL A 153 -2.68 15.13 0.72
C VAL A 153 -3.88 15.54 1.56
N LYS A 154 -3.78 16.60 2.36
CA LYS A 154 -4.84 17.10 3.24
C LYS A 154 -6.13 17.37 2.49
N GLU A 155 -6.07 18.12 1.39
CA GLU A 155 -7.24 18.45 0.57
C GLU A 155 -7.93 17.18 0.04
N GLN A 156 -7.16 16.18 -0.37
CA GLN A 156 -7.70 14.90 -0.84
C GLN A 156 -8.44 14.15 0.28
N VAL A 157 -7.87 14.14 1.49
CA VAL A 157 -8.46 13.51 2.68
C VAL A 157 -9.78 14.20 3.05
N GLU A 158 -9.76 15.52 3.13
CA GLU A 158 -10.93 16.34 3.50
C GLU A 158 -12.03 16.26 2.44
N SER A 159 -11.69 16.18 1.15
CA SER A 159 -12.65 15.99 0.07
C SER A 159 -13.41 14.66 0.17
N LEU A 160 -12.83 13.64 0.81
CA LEU A 160 -13.50 12.38 1.12
C LEU A 160 -14.34 12.43 2.42
N GLY A 161 -14.38 13.59 3.09
CA GLY A 161 -15.13 13.80 4.32
C GLY A 161 -14.45 13.24 5.59
N ALA A 162 -13.15 12.98 5.55
CA ALA A 162 -12.35 12.60 6.72
C ALA A 162 -11.68 13.83 7.34
N LYS A 163 -11.28 13.71 8.60
CA LYS A 163 -10.53 14.76 9.30
C LYS A 163 -9.04 14.48 9.18
N PHE A 164 -8.28 15.44 8.67
CA PHE A 164 -6.83 15.35 8.66
C PHE A 164 -6.25 15.74 10.03
N VAL A 165 -5.35 14.91 10.55
CA VAL A 165 -4.65 15.14 11.83
C VAL A 165 -3.28 15.73 11.52
N GLU A 166 -3.07 16.99 11.91
CA GLU A 166 -1.84 17.73 11.68
C GLU A 166 -0.98 17.75 12.94
N VAL A 167 0.34 17.56 12.76
CA VAL A 167 1.32 17.92 13.76
C VAL A 167 1.64 19.40 13.57
N GLU A 168 1.46 20.24 14.58
CA GLU A 168 1.89 21.63 14.51
C GLU A 168 3.41 21.68 14.29
N SER A 169 3.84 22.07 13.09
CA SER A 169 5.24 22.19 12.69
C SER A 169 5.56 23.59 12.20
N SER A 170 6.81 24.01 12.35
CA SER A 170 7.37 25.15 11.62
C SER A 170 7.52 24.80 10.14
N GLU A 171 7.32 25.75 9.24
CA GLU A 171 7.10 25.64 7.78
C GLU A 171 8.10 24.80 6.95
N ASP A 172 9.15 24.23 7.54
CA ASP A 172 10.28 23.60 6.78
C ASP A 172 10.31 22.05 6.84
N ASP A 173 9.39 21.41 7.55
CA ASP A 173 9.41 19.97 7.81
C ASP A 173 8.31 19.24 7.02
N GLY A 174 8.61 18.57 5.92
CA GLY A 174 7.61 17.64 5.40
C GLY A 174 7.73 17.06 4.01
N VAL A 175 8.26 17.76 3.01
CA VAL A 175 8.24 17.29 1.62
C VAL A 175 9.64 17.10 1.04
N GLY A 176 9.95 15.88 0.59
CA GLY A 176 11.12 15.55 -0.21
C GLY A 176 10.82 15.57 -1.71
N GLU A 177 11.85 15.56 -2.57
CA GLU A 177 11.71 15.44 -4.01
C GLU A 177 10.88 14.19 -4.40
N GLY A 178 9.93 14.36 -5.30
CA GLY A 178 9.08 13.28 -5.80
C GLY A 178 7.83 12.96 -4.97
N GLY A 179 7.42 13.82 -4.00
CA GLY A 179 6.18 13.65 -3.23
C GLY A 179 6.27 12.58 -2.14
N TYR A 180 7.47 12.23 -1.68
CA TYR A 180 7.72 11.35 -0.54
C TYR A 180 8.15 12.15 0.69
N ALA A 181 7.87 11.61 1.88
CA ALA A 181 8.25 12.21 3.14
C ALA A 181 9.78 12.43 3.26
N LYS A 182 10.18 13.63 3.67
CA LYS A 182 11.57 13.96 4.01
C LYS A 182 11.92 13.38 5.40
N GLU A 183 13.19 13.15 5.69
CA GLU A 183 13.64 12.87 7.06
C GLU A 183 13.40 14.11 7.92
N THR A 184 12.53 13.97 8.91
CA THR A 184 12.11 15.03 9.84
C THR A 184 13.02 15.09 11.05
N SER A 185 13.05 16.26 11.76
CA SER A 185 13.80 16.43 12.99
C SER A 185 13.35 15.45 14.08
N ASP A 186 14.22 15.13 15.03
CA ASP A 186 13.88 14.20 16.11
C ASP A 186 12.77 14.77 17.01
N GLU A 187 12.74 16.08 17.23
CA GLU A 187 11.67 16.77 17.96
C GLU A 187 10.30 16.64 17.25
N TYR A 188 10.29 16.75 15.93
CA TYR A 188 9.06 16.54 15.14
C TYR A 188 8.57 15.09 15.26
N LYS A 189 9.48 14.11 15.20
CA LYS A 189 9.14 12.69 15.36
C LYS A 189 8.53 12.39 16.73
N GLU A 190 9.05 13.00 17.80
CA GLU A 190 8.51 12.85 19.15
C GLU A 190 7.10 13.43 19.27
N LYS A 191 6.87 14.64 18.75
CA LYS A 191 5.54 15.27 18.70
C LYS A 191 4.56 14.44 17.90
N GLN A 192 5.01 13.92 16.75
CA GLN A 192 4.24 13.04 15.89
C GLN A 192 3.84 11.74 16.60
N GLN A 193 4.78 11.10 17.30
CA GLN A 193 4.50 9.87 18.05
C GLN A 193 3.51 10.11 19.18
N ALA A 194 3.67 11.21 19.93
CA ALA A 194 2.76 11.57 21.01
C ALA A 194 1.33 11.81 20.49
N LEU A 195 1.19 12.56 19.39
CA LEU A 195 -0.11 12.82 18.75
C LEU A 195 -0.73 11.53 18.22
N MET A 196 0.06 10.69 17.51
CA MET A 196 -0.44 9.41 17.04
C MET A 196 -0.92 8.51 18.20
N LYS A 197 -0.17 8.44 19.30
CA LYS A 197 -0.57 7.65 20.47
C LYS A 197 -1.90 8.13 21.03
N GLU A 198 -2.12 9.43 21.13
CA GLU A 198 -3.37 10.01 21.59
C GLU A 198 -4.55 9.58 20.70
N HIS A 199 -4.39 9.62 19.37
CA HIS A 199 -5.44 9.24 18.41
C HIS A 199 -5.66 7.74 18.35
N ILE A 200 -4.58 6.91 18.45
CA ILE A 200 -4.68 5.44 18.48
C ILE A 200 -5.53 4.98 19.67
N VAL A 201 -5.26 5.49 20.87
CA VAL A 201 -6.01 5.12 22.09
C VAL A 201 -7.50 5.45 22.00
N LYS A 202 -7.86 6.46 21.20
CA LYS A 202 -9.27 6.89 21.00
C LYS A 202 -9.96 6.18 19.85
N SER A 203 -9.25 5.38 19.07
CA SER A 203 -9.77 4.73 17.86
C SER A 203 -10.24 3.32 18.14
N ASP A 204 -11.32 2.90 17.47
CA ASP A 204 -11.83 1.52 17.50
C ASP A 204 -11.09 0.65 16.46
N LEU A 205 -10.61 1.26 15.36
CA LEU A 205 -9.88 0.60 14.28
C LEU A 205 -8.75 1.48 13.80
N VAL A 206 -7.55 0.90 13.70
CA VAL A 206 -6.39 1.56 13.07
C VAL A 206 -5.95 0.79 11.84
N ILE A 207 -5.81 1.50 10.72
CA ILE A 207 -5.33 0.95 9.45
C ILE A 207 -4.05 1.65 9.04
N THR A 208 -2.96 0.90 8.88
CA THR A 208 -1.67 1.44 8.43
C THR A 208 -1.43 1.13 6.97
N THR A 209 -1.12 2.14 6.18
CA THR A 209 -0.85 2.01 4.74
C THR A 209 0.44 2.70 4.30
N ALA A 210 1.24 3.20 5.26
CA ALA A 210 2.47 3.90 4.94
C ALA A 210 3.53 2.94 4.38
N LEU A 211 3.97 3.23 3.18
CA LEU A 211 5.04 2.51 2.48
C LEU A 211 5.99 3.52 1.85
N ILE A 212 7.30 3.32 2.07
CA ILE A 212 8.34 4.10 1.41
C ILE A 212 9.01 3.21 0.37
N PRO A 213 8.87 3.49 -0.93
CA PRO A 213 9.50 2.68 -1.97
C PRO A 213 11.03 2.56 -1.76
N GLY A 214 11.54 1.35 -1.84
CA GLY A 214 12.97 1.06 -1.71
C GLY A 214 13.56 1.13 -0.31
N LYS A 215 12.75 1.43 0.71
CA LYS A 215 13.17 1.42 2.13
C LYS A 215 12.30 0.44 2.93
N ALA A 216 12.77 0.07 4.11
CA ALA A 216 11.93 -0.66 5.06
C ALA A 216 10.73 0.21 5.48
N ALA A 217 9.56 -0.40 5.65
CA ALA A 217 8.39 0.31 6.14
C ALA A 217 8.64 0.85 7.54
N PRO A 218 8.23 2.10 7.84
CA PRO A 218 8.39 2.65 9.18
C PRO A 218 7.50 1.90 10.18
N ILE A 219 7.99 1.71 11.39
CA ILE A 219 7.18 1.21 12.51
C ILE A 219 6.39 2.40 13.04
N LEU A 220 5.13 2.51 12.64
CA LEU A 220 4.25 3.61 13.04
C LEU A 220 3.58 3.37 14.39
N ILE A 221 3.32 2.11 14.72
CA ILE A 221 2.68 1.68 15.97
C ILE A 221 3.69 0.86 16.74
N SER A 222 4.14 1.40 17.87
CA SER A 222 5.03 0.69 18.77
C SER A 222 4.25 -0.23 19.72
N LYS A 223 4.95 -1.19 20.33
CA LYS A 223 4.32 -2.18 21.22
C LYS A 223 3.58 -1.55 22.42
N ASP A 224 4.03 -0.38 22.88
CA ASP A 224 3.41 0.35 23.99
C ASP A 224 2.17 1.17 23.59
N MET A 225 1.84 1.23 22.29
CA MET A 225 0.63 1.86 21.75
C MET A 225 -0.53 0.87 21.58
N VAL A 226 -0.27 -0.43 21.62
CA VAL A 226 -1.23 -1.53 21.52
C VAL A 226 -1.55 -2.06 22.92
#